data_3f41d2e064fb7cffd3da703ea381a2e4
#
_entry.id   3f41d2e064fb7cffd3da703ea381a2e4
#
_cell.length_a   1.000
_cell.length_b   1.000
_cell.length_c   1.000
_cell.angle_alpha   90.00
_cell.angle_beta   90.00
_cell.angle_gamma   90.00
#
_symmetry.space_group_name_H-M   'P 1'
#
loop_
_entity.id
_entity.type
_entity.pdbx_description
1 polymer ?
#
loop_
_entity_poly.entity_id
_entity_poly.type
_entity_poly.pdbx_seq_one_letter_code
_entity_poly.pdbx_strand_id
1 'polypeptide(L)'
;MFVWYNNSFHLPTSNTVSRGAGVFLLLVSFVNPFQPVIAYAAGNKNSGELIDIGDGRKMFLECRGSGSPTVILESGYRDSADNWSTPLEPEKNTVFPQVAKFTRVCAYDRPGTARDANHLSRSTQVPMPRIARDVVSDLHALLQTAHVPGPYVFAAHSLGGIFARLYASTYPNEVVGMVLVDATSEKIRSAFTPEHWKLGVANGFTKPPPGFEKYKDIETIDVNASFDQIEKAATAQPLRPIPLFVLTAGQPFDLSPLQPLPADFPAAFNKAWHTGQDALATLAPNAKHIIATKSGHYIQVQEPQLVIDAIKQVVEAVRNRSARTPAP
;
A
#
# COMPACT_ATOMS: atom_id res chain seq x y z
N MET A 1 -5.21 -0.78 -9.35
CA MET A 1 -4.60 -0.92 -10.68
C MET A 1 -3.21 -1.50 -10.47
N PHE A 2 -3.03 -2.75 -10.86
CA PHE A 2 -1.88 -3.54 -10.43
C PHE A 2 -0.82 -3.52 -11.48
N VAL A 3 0.36 -3.09 -11.08
CA VAL A 3 1.59 -3.44 -11.75
C VAL A 3 2.30 -4.44 -10.85
N TRP A 4 2.15 -5.72 -11.15
CA TRP A 4 3.02 -6.73 -10.57
C TRP A 4 4.41 -6.51 -11.13
N TYR A 5 5.38 -6.33 -10.24
CA TYR A 5 6.77 -6.15 -10.57
C TYR A 5 7.29 -7.43 -11.25
N ASN A 6 7.31 -7.43 -12.58
CA ASN A 6 8.05 -8.43 -13.34
C ASN A 6 9.51 -7.96 -13.35
N ASN A 7 10.34 -8.51 -12.45
CA ASN A 7 11.77 -8.25 -12.41
C ASN A 7 12.45 -8.84 -13.65
N SER A 8 12.34 -8.15 -14.79
CA SER A 8 13.19 -8.40 -15.95
C SER A 8 14.38 -7.46 -15.88
N PHE A 9 15.39 -7.82 -15.09
CA PHE A 9 16.67 -7.15 -15.13
C PHE A 9 17.39 -7.46 -16.44
N HIS A 10 17.52 -6.48 -17.32
CA HIS A 10 18.49 -6.50 -18.41
C HIS A 10 19.87 -6.14 -17.85
N LEU A 11 20.75 -7.12 -17.75
CA LEU A 11 22.17 -6.89 -17.51
C LEU A 11 22.83 -6.36 -18.78
N PRO A 12 23.67 -5.33 -18.72
CA PRO A 12 24.45 -4.91 -19.87
C PRO A 12 25.54 -5.95 -20.19
N THR A 13 25.56 -6.44 -21.43
CA THR A 13 26.60 -7.32 -21.94
C THR A 13 27.89 -6.53 -22.18
N SER A 14 28.93 -6.80 -21.41
CA SER A 14 30.30 -6.40 -21.76
C SER A 14 30.97 -7.50 -22.57
N ASN A 15 31.29 -7.19 -23.83
CA ASN A 15 32.14 -8.01 -24.69
C ASN A 15 33.60 -7.92 -24.24
N THR A 16 34.20 -9.03 -23.90
CA THR A 16 35.66 -9.21 -24.05
C THR A 16 35.95 -10.62 -24.56
N VAL A 17 36.59 -10.64 -25.72
CA VAL A 17 37.07 -11.84 -26.42
C VAL A 17 38.41 -12.25 -25.83
N SER A 18 38.57 -13.51 -25.44
CA SER A 18 39.88 -14.18 -25.44
C SER A 18 39.72 -15.66 -25.79
N ARG A 19 40.59 -16.10 -26.74
CA ARG A 19 40.66 -17.44 -27.31
C ARG A 19 41.33 -18.41 -26.32
N GLY A 20 40.74 -19.59 -26.17
CA GLY A 20 41.41 -20.72 -25.53
C GLY A 20 40.62 -22.00 -25.83
N ALA A 21 41.21 -22.92 -26.62
CA ALA A 21 40.60 -24.18 -26.99
C ALA A 21 40.60 -25.16 -25.81
N GLY A 22 39.42 -25.76 -25.52
CA GLY A 22 39.29 -26.85 -24.59
C GLY A 22 37.97 -27.56 -24.79
N VAL A 23 38.02 -28.81 -25.22
CA VAL A 23 36.86 -29.70 -25.39
C VAL A 23 36.22 -29.92 -24.05
N PHE A 24 34.93 -29.56 -23.89
CA PHE A 24 34.12 -29.97 -22.76
C PHE A 24 32.72 -30.38 -23.17
N LEU A 25 32.29 -31.50 -22.65
CA LEU A 25 30.98 -32.12 -22.81
C LEU A 25 29.84 -31.13 -22.55
N LEU A 26 28.90 -31.06 -23.48
CA LEU A 26 27.64 -30.36 -23.33
C LEU A 26 26.70 -31.13 -22.38
N LEU A 27 26.63 -30.70 -21.13
CA LEU A 27 25.48 -30.93 -20.27
C LEU A 27 24.54 -29.74 -20.44
N VAL A 28 23.47 -29.94 -21.18
CA VAL A 28 22.40 -28.94 -21.31
C VAL A 28 21.62 -28.94 -19.99
N SER A 29 21.99 -28.05 -19.08
CA SER A 29 21.16 -27.71 -17.92
C SER A 29 20.13 -26.69 -18.37
N PHE A 30 18.87 -27.08 -18.43
CA PHE A 30 17.74 -26.16 -18.54
C PHE A 30 17.74 -25.27 -17.29
N VAL A 31 18.20 -24.05 -17.42
CA VAL A 31 18.06 -23.02 -16.38
C VAL A 31 16.62 -22.55 -16.41
N ASN A 32 15.85 -22.99 -15.43
CA ASN A 32 14.50 -22.54 -15.16
C ASN A 32 14.54 -21.05 -14.73
N PRO A 33 13.83 -20.10 -15.39
CA PRO A 33 13.88 -18.69 -15.04
C PRO A 33 13.11 -18.31 -13.77
N PHE A 34 12.58 -19.29 -13.04
CA PHE A 34 11.99 -19.05 -11.73
C PHE A 34 13.06 -19.19 -10.66
N GLN A 35 13.72 -18.09 -10.33
CA GLN A 35 14.50 -18.06 -9.09
C GLN A 35 13.53 -18.18 -7.91
N PRO A 36 13.78 -19.09 -6.96
CA PRO A 36 12.98 -19.17 -5.76
C PRO A 36 13.10 -17.85 -5.00
N VAL A 37 11.96 -17.24 -4.67
CA VAL A 37 11.90 -16.23 -3.60
C VAL A 37 12.52 -16.91 -2.37
N ILE A 38 13.68 -16.44 -1.96
CA ILE A 38 14.34 -16.93 -0.76
C ILE A 38 13.41 -16.61 0.40
N ALA A 39 12.79 -17.65 0.95
CA ALA A 39 12.06 -17.55 2.19
C ALA A 39 13.08 -17.17 3.28
N TYR A 40 13.01 -15.94 3.74
CA TYR A 40 13.79 -15.48 4.89
C TYR A 40 13.20 -16.12 6.14
N ALA A 41 13.63 -17.33 6.45
CA ALA A 41 13.50 -17.92 7.76
C ALA A 41 14.64 -17.40 8.63
N ALA A 42 14.46 -16.22 9.22
CA ALA A 42 15.26 -15.75 10.33
C ALA A 42 14.35 -15.66 11.54
N GLY A 43 14.51 -16.59 12.45
CA GLY A 43 13.86 -16.59 13.75
C GLY A 43 14.19 -15.31 14.51
N ASN A 44 13.21 -14.43 14.62
CA ASN A 44 13.20 -13.38 15.62
C ASN A 44 11.76 -13.29 16.17
N LYS A 45 11.61 -13.15 17.49
CA LYS A 45 10.36 -13.16 18.27
C LYS A 45 9.45 -11.97 18.01
N ASN A 46 9.21 -11.61 16.74
CA ASN A 46 8.27 -10.60 16.28
C ASN A 46 7.41 -11.19 15.13
N SER A 47 6.98 -12.44 15.29
CA SER A 47 5.96 -13.02 14.41
C SER A 47 4.63 -12.38 14.77
N GLY A 48 3.96 -11.79 13.78
CA GLY A 48 2.59 -11.31 13.95
C GLY A 48 1.66 -12.45 14.38
N GLU A 49 0.50 -12.10 14.87
CA GLU A 49 -0.49 -13.02 15.40
C GLU A 49 -1.85 -12.88 14.71
N LEU A 50 -2.67 -13.90 14.83
CA LEU A 50 -4.05 -13.89 14.36
C LEU A 50 -4.97 -13.46 15.51
N ILE A 51 -5.53 -12.27 15.41
CA ILE A 51 -6.44 -11.67 16.38
C ILE A 51 -7.87 -12.05 16.00
N ASP A 52 -8.64 -12.57 16.95
CA ASP A 52 -10.05 -12.85 16.75
C ASP A 52 -10.84 -11.53 16.83
N ILE A 53 -11.48 -11.17 15.72
CA ILE A 53 -12.28 -9.93 15.59
C ILE A 53 -13.78 -10.18 15.72
N GLY A 54 -14.19 -11.37 16.14
CA GLY A 54 -15.57 -11.79 16.26
C GLY A 54 -16.10 -12.51 15.01
N ASP A 55 -17.29 -13.08 15.14
CA ASP A 55 -17.99 -13.81 14.08
C ASP A 55 -17.16 -14.95 13.45
N GLY A 56 -16.29 -15.58 14.24
CA GLY A 56 -15.39 -16.65 13.78
C GLY A 56 -14.27 -16.18 12.85
N ARG A 57 -14.04 -14.88 12.76
CA ARG A 57 -13.02 -14.29 11.87
C ARG A 57 -11.78 -13.88 12.65
N LYS A 58 -10.62 -14.18 12.07
CA LYS A 58 -9.33 -13.76 12.60
C LYS A 58 -8.59 -12.92 11.57
N MET A 59 -7.91 -11.87 12.04
CA MET A 59 -7.07 -11.03 11.20
C MET A 59 -5.63 -11.06 11.69
N PHE A 60 -4.72 -11.12 10.73
CA PHE A 60 -3.29 -11.04 11.00
C PHE A 60 -2.89 -9.61 11.33
N LEU A 61 -2.17 -9.46 12.43
CA LEU A 61 -1.59 -8.20 12.88
C LEU A 61 -0.16 -8.44 13.34
N GLU A 62 0.77 -7.58 12.92
CA GLU A 62 2.11 -7.52 13.43
C GLU A 62 2.42 -6.10 13.88
N CYS A 63 2.84 -5.94 15.15
CA CYS A 63 3.28 -4.66 15.69
C CYS A 63 4.73 -4.76 16.18
N ARG A 64 5.52 -3.72 15.90
CA ARG A 64 6.91 -3.59 16.37
C ARG A 64 7.15 -2.21 16.97
N GLY A 65 8.25 -2.09 17.72
CA GLY A 65 8.62 -0.82 18.37
C GLY A 65 7.72 -0.49 19.56
N SER A 66 7.90 0.72 20.08
CA SER A 66 7.16 1.21 21.25
C SER A 66 7.02 2.74 21.19
N GLY A 67 6.12 3.28 22.03
CA GLY A 67 5.85 4.72 22.08
C GLY A 67 4.59 5.13 21.32
N SER A 68 4.36 6.44 21.26
CA SER A 68 3.17 7.07 20.68
C SER A 68 3.60 8.25 19.78
N PRO A 69 2.79 8.55 18.75
CA PRO A 69 1.60 7.84 18.27
C PRO A 69 1.95 6.47 17.67
N THR A 70 0.97 5.56 17.58
CA THR A 70 1.14 4.32 16.83
C THR A 70 0.95 4.58 15.34
N VAL A 71 1.87 4.08 14.51
CA VAL A 71 1.75 4.13 13.05
C VAL A 71 1.02 2.89 12.56
N ILE A 72 -0.03 3.07 11.75
CA ILE A 72 -0.74 1.99 11.06
C ILE A 72 -0.34 2.02 9.59
N LEU A 73 0.23 0.93 9.11
CA LEU A 73 0.63 0.75 7.71
C LEU A 73 -0.55 0.12 6.94
N GLU A 74 -1.17 0.92 6.09
CA GLU A 74 -2.32 0.52 5.28
C GLU A 74 -1.86 0.21 3.87
N SER A 75 -1.89 -1.05 3.49
CA SER A 75 -1.40 -1.52 2.19
C SER A 75 -2.33 -1.14 1.04
N GLY A 76 -1.79 -1.16 -0.17
CA GLY A 76 -2.55 -0.97 -1.40
C GLY A 76 -3.51 -2.14 -1.69
N TYR A 77 -4.28 -2.00 -2.76
CA TYR A 77 -5.23 -3.02 -3.19
C TYR A 77 -4.53 -4.36 -3.44
N ARG A 78 -5.01 -5.44 -2.82
CA ARG A 78 -4.46 -6.80 -2.86
C ARG A 78 -3.07 -6.97 -2.22
N ASP A 79 -2.45 -5.92 -1.72
CA ASP A 79 -1.16 -5.99 -1.03
C ASP A 79 -1.34 -6.39 0.43
N SER A 80 -0.52 -7.33 0.90
CA SER A 80 -0.46 -7.72 2.30
C SER A 80 0.46 -6.82 3.13
N ALA A 81 0.50 -7.05 4.44
CA ALA A 81 1.45 -6.41 5.35
C ALA A 81 2.91 -6.57 4.92
N ASP A 82 3.23 -7.68 4.24
CA ASP A 82 4.59 -8.01 3.82
C ASP A 82 5.19 -6.97 2.85
N ASN A 83 4.34 -6.20 2.11
CA ASN A 83 4.77 -5.13 1.21
C ASN A 83 5.60 -4.05 1.91
N TRP A 84 5.34 -3.78 3.19
CA TRP A 84 6.08 -2.79 3.97
C TRP A 84 7.43 -3.28 4.51
N SER A 85 7.70 -4.59 4.37
CA SER A 85 8.91 -5.26 4.86
C SER A 85 9.73 -5.92 3.74
N THR A 86 9.23 -5.93 2.50
CA THR A 86 9.91 -6.55 1.36
C THR A 86 10.86 -5.55 0.72
N PRO A 87 12.18 -5.78 0.76
CA PRO A 87 13.14 -4.89 0.12
C PRO A 87 13.19 -5.15 -1.39
N LEU A 88 13.43 -4.10 -2.18
CA LEU A 88 13.72 -4.22 -3.61
C LEU A 88 15.06 -4.93 -3.87
N GLU A 89 16.03 -4.66 -3.01
CA GLU A 89 17.36 -5.26 -2.98
C GLU A 89 17.65 -5.72 -1.55
N PRO A 90 18.35 -6.85 -1.34
CA PRO A 90 18.54 -7.43 -0.01
C PRO A 90 19.13 -6.48 1.04
N GLU A 91 19.91 -5.48 0.60
CA GLU A 91 20.62 -4.53 1.47
C GLU A 91 19.82 -3.25 1.73
N LYS A 92 18.68 -3.05 1.05
CA LYS A 92 17.88 -1.83 1.24
C LYS A 92 17.03 -1.91 2.51
N ASN A 93 16.94 -0.75 3.18
CA ASN A 93 16.00 -0.56 4.28
C ASN A 93 14.57 -0.73 3.79
N THR A 94 13.70 -1.21 4.66
CA THR A 94 12.26 -1.28 4.43
C THR A 94 11.51 -0.46 5.48
N VAL A 95 10.30 -0.03 5.15
CA VAL A 95 9.58 0.95 5.97
C VAL A 95 9.26 0.42 7.37
N PHE A 96 8.68 -0.78 7.46
CA PHE A 96 8.18 -1.32 8.73
C PHE A 96 9.27 -1.42 9.82
N PRO A 97 10.43 -2.09 9.60
CA PRO A 97 11.45 -2.20 10.64
C PRO A 97 12.14 -0.87 10.94
N GLN A 98 12.20 0.07 10.02
CA GLN A 98 12.82 1.37 10.28
C GLN A 98 11.91 2.27 11.09
N VAL A 99 10.60 2.29 10.83
CA VAL A 99 9.63 3.04 11.63
C VAL A 99 9.57 2.50 13.06
N ALA A 100 9.70 1.19 13.24
CA ALA A 100 9.76 0.55 14.56
C ALA A 100 10.88 1.06 15.48
N LYS A 101 11.92 1.68 14.91
CA LYS A 101 13.05 2.23 15.69
C LYS A 101 12.69 3.52 16.45
N PHE A 102 11.66 4.25 16.04
CA PHE A 102 11.32 5.54 16.65
C PHE A 102 9.89 5.67 17.18
N THR A 103 9.01 4.74 16.84
CA THR A 103 7.64 4.66 17.36
C THR A 103 7.08 3.24 17.25
N ARG A 104 5.91 2.97 17.88
CA ARG A 104 5.17 1.77 17.61
C ARG A 104 4.62 1.82 16.20
N VAL A 105 4.73 0.72 15.46
CA VAL A 105 4.18 0.58 14.12
C VAL A 105 3.54 -0.78 13.96
N CYS A 106 2.38 -0.83 13.31
CA CYS A 106 1.62 -2.05 13.06
C CYS A 106 1.29 -2.16 11.56
N ALA A 107 1.39 -3.39 11.05
CA ALA A 107 0.94 -3.77 9.71
C ALA A 107 0.01 -4.98 9.83
N TYR A 108 -0.94 -5.11 8.93
CA TYR A 108 -1.97 -6.14 8.99
C TYR A 108 -2.37 -6.63 7.61
N ASP A 109 -2.95 -7.82 7.54
CA ASP A 109 -3.50 -8.35 6.32
C ASP A 109 -5.01 -8.15 6.27
N ARG A 110 -5.51 -7.50 5.22
CA ARG A 110 -6.94 -7.58 4.90
C ARG A 110 -7.26 -8.95 4.31
N PRO A 111 -8.51 -9.47 4.50
CA PRO A 111 -8.95 -10.67 3.82
C PRO A 111 -8.73 -10.61 2.31
N GLY A 112 -8.24 -11.69 1.72
CA GLY A 112 -8.05 -11.81 0.27
C GLY A 112 -6.84 -11.08 -0.32
N THR A 113 -6.06 -10.33 0.45
CA THR A 113 -4.80 -9.75 -0.04
C THR A 113 -3.79 -10.85 -0.38
N ALA A 114 -2.88 -10.57 -1.31
CA ALA A 114 -1.87 -11.53 -1.73
C ALA A 114 -0.53 -11.28 -1.03
N ARG A 115 0.07 -12.33 -0.51
CA ARG A 115 1.41 -12.31 0.06
C ARG A 115 2.48 -12.62 -1.00
N ASP A 116 2.15 -13.56 -1.86
CA ASP A 116 2.92 -13.96 -3.04
C ASP A 116 2.01 -14.67 -4.04
N ALA A 117 2.57 -15.16 -5.14
CA ALA A 117 1.80 -15.85 -6.20
C ALA A 117 1.05 -17.11 -5.73
N ASN A 118 1.43 -17.70 -4.59
CA ASN A 118 0.89 -18.95 -4.07
C ASN A 118 0.11 -18.83 -2.77
N HIS A 119 0.19 -17.69 -2.10
CA HIS A 119 -0.40 -17.49 -0.79
C HIS A 119 -1.21 -16.19 -0.73
N LEU A 120 -2.46 -16.31 -0.36
CA LEU A 120 -3.27 -15.18 0.04
C LEU A 120 -2.99 -14.79 1.50
N SER A 121 -3.73 -13.81 1.97
CA SER A 121 -3.74 -13.28 3.33
C SER A 121 -3.75 -14.37 4.40
N ARG A 122 -3.08 -14.08 5.50
CA ARG A 122 -3.16 -14.87 6.74
C ARG A 122 -4.51 -14.71 7.44
N SER A 123 -5.25 -13.65 7.11
CA SER A 123 -6.58 -13.37 7.68
C SER A 123 -7.65 -14.29 7.13
N THR A 124 -8.70 -14.52 7.91
CA THR A 124 -9.86 -15.32 7.49
C THR A 124 -10.48 -14.75 6.21
N GLN A 125 -10.71 -15.60 5.25
CA GLN A 125 -11.35 -15.23 3.99
C GLN A 125 -12.81 -14.84 4.22
N VAL A 126 -13.30 -13.89 3.43
CA VAL A 126 -14.67 -13.37 3.48
C VAL A 126 -15.23 -13.25 2.06
N PRO A 127 -16.56 -13.18 1.92
CA PRO A 127 -17.17 -12.95 0.60
C PRO A 127 -16.69 -11.66 -0.06
N MET A 128 -16.51 -11.71 -1.37
CA MET A 128 -16.13 -10.59 -2.23
C MET A 128 -17.25 -10.26 -3.23
N PRO A 129 -17.40 -9.02 -3.72
CA PRO A 129 -16.57 -7.85 -3.39
C PRO A 129 -16.90 -7.23 -2.03
N ARG A 130 -15.94 -6.46 -1.49
CA ARG A 130 -16.11 -5.64 -0.28
C ARG A 130 -16.18 -4.15 -0.64
N ILE A 131 -16.58 -3.33 0.32
CA ILE A 131 -16.59 -1.86 0.23
C ILE A 131 -15.67 -1.26 1.29
N ALA A 132 -15.30 0.00 1.15
CA ALA A 132 -14.36 0.65 2.08
C ALA A 132 -14.82 0.60 3.55
N ARG A 133 -16.12 0.71 3.82
CA ARG A 133 -16.67 0.61 5.17
C ARG A 133 -16.38 -0.74 5.82
N ASP A 134 -16.44 -1.84 5.08
CA ASP A 134 -16.17 -3.17 5.62
C ASP A 134 -14.71 -3.27 6.08
N VAL A 135 -13.78 -2.72 5.27
CA VAL A 135 -12.36 -2.67 5.60
C VAL A 135 -12.11 -1.82 6.84
N VAL A 136 -12.72 -0.64 6.92
CA VAL A 136 -12.60 0.27 8.07
C VAL A 136 -13.16 -0.35 9.34
N SER A 137 -14.32 -1.02 9.27
CA SER A 137 -14.92 -1.70 10.41
C SER A 137 -14.05 -2.85 10.92
N ASP A 138 -13.49 -3.65 10.02
CA ASP A 138 -12.58 -4.74 10.37
C ASP A 138 -11.30 -4.23 11.01
N LEU A 139 -10.69 -3.17 10.46
CA LEU A 139 -9.49 -2.56 11.03
C LEU A 139 -9.76 -2.00 12.43
N HIS A 140 -10.88 -1.30 12.61
CA HIS A 140 -11.24 -0.78 13.93
C HIS A 140 -11.43 -1.91 14.95
N ALA A 141 -12.18 -2.96 14.60
CA ALA A 141 -12.34 -4.14 15.46
C ALA A 141 -10.98 -4.79 15.79
N LEU A 142 -10.10 -4.92 14.79
CA LEU A 142 -8.75 -5.47 14.97
C LEU A 142 -7.94 -4.66 15.99
N LEU A 143 -7.88 -3.34 15.82
CA LEU A 143 -7.10 -2.46 16.71
C LEU A 143 -7.64 -2.44 18.14
N GLN A 144 -8.97 -2.45 18.31
CA GLN A 144 -9.62 -2.49 19.61
C GLN A 144 -9.37 -3.83 20.30
N THR A 145 -9.59 -4.95 19.61
CA THR A 145 -9.44 -6.30 20.20
C THR A 145 -7.99 -6.62 20.53
N ALA A 146 -7.05 -6.18 19.68
CA ALA A 146 -5.62 -6.34 19.93
C ALA A 146 -5.08 -5.34 20.96
N HIS A 147 -5.92 -4.47 21.51
CA HIS A 147 -5.52 -3.40 22.44
C HIS A 147 -4.35 -2.55 21.92
N VAL A 148 -4.34 -2.26 20.61
CA VAL A 148 -3.33 -1.39 20.01
C VAL A 148 -3.55 0.04 20.49
N PRO A 149 -2.59 0.64 21.25
CA PRO A 149 -2.82 1.96 21.80
C PRO A 149 -2.79 3.05 20.73
N GLY A 150 -3.80 3.91 20.73
CA GLY A 150 -3.79 5.16 19.97
C GLY A 150 -3.01 6.29 20.65
N PRO A 151 -3.06 7.51 20.11
CA PRO A 151 -3.67 7.84 18.83
C PRO A 151 -2.86 7.32 17.64
N TYR A 152 -3.50 7.28 16.45
CA TYR A 152 -2.92 6.68 15.26
C TYR A 152 -2.40 7.73 14.25
N VAL A 153 -1.28 7.39 13.60
CA VAL A 153 -0.82 7.99 12.35
C VAL A 153 -0.95 6.93 11.26
N PHE A 154 -1.68 7.22 10.19
CA PHE A 154 -1.76 6.31 9.05
C PHE A 154 -0.64 6.60 8.04
N ALA A 155 0.03 5.53 7.56
CA ALA A 155 0.82 5.56 6.34
C ALA A 155 0.14 4.62 5.34
N ALA A 156 -0.46 5.20 4.29
CA ALA A 156 -1.41 4.49 3.43
C ALA A 156 -1.00 4.55 1.96
N HIS A 157 -0.80 3.37 1.36
CA HIS A 157 -0.42 3.21 -0.03
C HIS A 157 -1.63 2.99 -0.94
N SER A 158 -1.65 3.65 -2.12
CA SER A 158 -2.62 3.34 -3.17
C SER A 158 -4.07 3.37 -2.68
N LEU A 159 -4.86 2.31 -2.92
CA LEU A 159 -6.25 2.20 -2.47
C LEU A 159 -6.40 2.28 -0.93
N GLY A 160 -5.34 1.92 -0.19
CA GLY A 160 -5.29 2.11 1.25
C GLY A 160 -5.54 3.54 1.71
N GLY A 161 -5.25 4.52 0.86
CA GLY A 161 -5.56 5.92 1.11
C GLY A 161 -7.06 6.22 1.26
N ILE A 162 -7.93 5.50 0.54
CA ILE A 162 -9.39 5.58 0.71
C ILE A 162 -9.79 5.04 2.09
N PHE A 163 -9.22 3.91 2.50
CA PHE A 163 -9.54 3.27 3.78
C PHE A 163 -9.06 4.12 4.95
N ALA A 164 -7.82 4.62 4.90
CA ALA A 164 -7.25 5.48 5.94
C ALA A 164 -8.05 6.79 6.12
N ARG A 165 -8.46 7.40 5.01
CA ARG A 165 -9.27 8.63 5.04
C ARG A 165 -10.68 8.38 5.54
N LEU A 166 -11.32 7.28 5.13
CA LEU A 166 -12.64 6.90 5.63
C LEU A 166 -12.57 6.53 7.12
N TYR A 167 -11.49 5.87 7.57
CA TYR A 167 -11.24 5.62 9.00
C TYR A 167 -11.16 6.94 9.78
N ALA A 168 -10.37 7.90 9.28
CA ALA A 168 -10.22 9.20 9.92
C ALA A 168 -11.54 10.01 9.99
N SER A 169 -12.42 9.87 8.99
CA SER A 169 -13.74 10.47 9.02
C SER A 169 -14.72 9.75 9.96
N THR A 170 -14.57 8.42 10.11
CA THR A 170 -15.45 7.60 10.96
C THR A 170 -15.04 7.69 12.44
N TYR A 171 -13.74 7.71 12.71
CA TYR A 171 -13.14 7.75 14.05
C TYR A 171 -12.18 8.96 14.19
N PRO A 172 -12.70 10.20 14.12
CA PRO A 172 -11.88 11.40 13.98
C PRO A 172 -11.00 11.69 15.21
N ASN A 173 -11.33 11.15 16.36
CA ASN A 173 -10.53 11.33 17.58
C ASN A 173 -9.35 10.38 17.67
N GLU A 174 -9.33 9.31 16.88
CA GLU A 174 -8.28 8.31 16.90
C GLU A 174 -7.12 8.64 15.97
N VAL A 175 -7.34 9.47 14.92
CA VAL A 175 -6.34 9.76 13.89
C VAL A 175 -5.77 11.16 14.08
N VAL A 176 -4.43 11.23 14.25
CA VAL A 176 -3.71 12.46 14.55
C VAL A 176 -2.68 12.88 13.50
N GLY A 177 -2.48 12.07 12.46
CA GLY A 177 -1.57 12.37 11.35
C GLY A 177 -1.73 11.37 10.21
N MET A 178 -1.25 11.72 9.01
CA MET A 178 -1.37 10.86 7.85
C MET A 178 -0.22 11.06 6.85
N VAL A 179 0.23 9.98 6.24
CA VAL A 179 1.14 9.95 5.08
C VAL A 179 0.45 9.17 3.97
N LEU A 180 0.11 9.83 2.88
CA LEU A 180 -0.50 9.24 1.71
C LEU A 180 0.60 8.93 0.69
N VAL A 181 0.82 7.65 0.41
CA VAL A 181 1.92 7.15 -0.43
C VAL A 181 1.34 6.75 -1.77
N ASP A 182 1.46 7.61 -2.75
CA ASP A 182 0.83 7.51 -4.08
C ASP A 182 -0.62 7.00 -4.00
N ALA A 183 -1.37 7.62 -3.09
CA ALA A 183 -2.65 7.13 -2.63
C ALA A 183 -3.78 7.41 -3.63
N THR A 184 -4.76 6.53 -3.70
CA THR A 184 -5.95 6.73 -4.52
C THR A 184 -6.83 7.84 -3.95
N SER A 185 -7.27 8.75 -4.82
CA SER A 185 -8.29 9.75 -4.55
C SER A 185 -9.56 9.42 -5.33
N GLU A 186 -10.72 9.61 -4.72
CA GLU A 186 -12.02 9.49 -5.40
C GLU A 186 -12.18 10.50 -6.55
N LYS A 187 -11.38 11.58 -6.53
CA LYS A 187 -11.38 12.62 -7.56
C LYS A 187 -10.89 12.13 -8.92
N ILE A 188 -10.15 11.00 -8.96
CA ILE A 188 -9.77 10.38 -10.23
C ILE A 188 -11.00 10.00 -11.06
N ARG A 189 -12.12 9.62 -10.43
CA ARG A 189 -13.36 9.24 -11.13
C ARG A 189 -13.89 10.38 -12.01
N SER A 190 -13.95 11.59 -11.47
CA SER A 190 -14.43 12.76 -12.20
C SER A 190 -13.43 13.33 -13.20
N ALA A 191 -12.17 12.93 -13.13
CA ALA A 191 -11.13 13.32 -14.07
C ALA A 191 -11.05 12.41 -15.32
N PHE A 192 -11.74 11.28 -15.30
CA PHE A 192 -11.92 10.41 -16.47
C PHE A 192 -13.20 10.73 -17.23
N THR A 193 -13.24 10.35 -18.51
CA THR A 193 -14.54 10.17 -19.20
C THR A 193 -15.26 8.95 -18.62
N PRO A 194 -16.59 8.86 -18.72
CA PRO A 194 -17.34 7.69 -18.27
C PRO A 194 -16.83 6.38 -18.87
N GLU A 195 -16.43 6.38 -20.14
CA GLU A 195 -15.90 5.24 -20.87
C GLU A 195 -14.53 4.81 -20.31
N HIS A 196 -13.61 5.76 -20.11
CA HIS A 196 -12.30 5.50 -19.51
C HIS A 196 -12.43 5.00 -18.07
N TRP A 197 -13.34 5.59 -17.27
CA TRP A 197 -13.60 5.12 -15.92
C TRP A 197 -14.10 3.68 -15.89
N LYS A 198 -15.12 3.36 -16.73
CA LYS A 198 -15.65 1.99 -16.86
C LYS A 198 -14.56 0.99 -17.25
N LEU A 199 -13.71 1.37 -18.20
CA LEU A 199 -12.58 0.53 -18.65
C LEU A 199 -11.56 0.32 -17.53
N GLY A 200 -11.20 1.38 -16.81
CA GLY A 200 -10.28 1.33 -15.68
C GLY A 200 -10.78 0.43 -14.56
N VAL A 201 -12.06 0.55 -14.20
CA VAL A 201 -12.69 -0.32 -13.19
C VAL A 201 -12.70 -1.77 -13.64
N ALA A 202 -13.12 -2.05 -14.89
CA ALA A 202 -13.19 -3.41 -15.40
C ALA A 202 -11.82 -4.12 -15.41
N ASN A 203 -10.75 -3.42 -15.74
CA ASN A 203 -9.41 -4.01 -15.82
C ASN A 203 -8.64 -3.94 -14.49
N GLY A 204 -8.87 -2.90 -13.68
CA GLY A 204 -8.11 -2.67 -12.46
C GLY A 204 -8.71 -3.33 -11.21
N PHE A 205 -10.04 -3.38 -11.10
CA PHE A 205 -10.68 -3.74 -9.83
C PHE A 205 -11.58 -4.98 -9.88
N THR A 206 -11.99 -5.44 -11.05
CA THR A 206 -12.91 -6.59 -11.15
C THR A 206 -12.22 -7.90 -11.52
N LYS A 207 -11.20 -7.84 -12.36
CA LYS A 207 -10.48 -9.05 -12.80
C LYS A 207 -9.34 -9.40 -11.82
N PRO A 208 -9.15 -10.69 -11.50
CA PRO A 208 -7.95 -11.11 -10.81
C PRO A 208 -6.71 -10.82 -11.68
N PRO A 209 -5.55 -10.52 -11.08
CA PRO A 209 -4.31 -10.40 -11.83
C PRO A 209 -3.92 -11.73 -12.47
N PRO A 210 -3.14 -11.72 -13.56
CA PRO A 210 -2.61 -12.94 -14.15
C PRO A 210 -1.92 -13.83 -13.10
N GLY A 211 -2.26 -15.14 -13.09
CA GLY A 211 -1.76 -16.11 -12.12
C GLY A 211 -2.55 -16.19 -10.81
N PHE A 212 -3.54 -15.32 -10.61
CA PHE A 212 -4.41 -15.35 -9.42
C PHE A 212 -5.85 -15.79 -9.72
N GLU A 213 -6.15 -16.22 -10.94
CA GLU A 213 -7.48 -16.67 -11.38
C GLU A 213 -7.99 -17.88 -10.58
N LYS A 214 -7.07 -18.65 -10.02
CA LYS A 214 -7.37 -19.80 -9.15
C LYS A 214 -7.99 -19.41 -7.80
N TYR A 215 -7.80 -18.15 -7.37
CA TYR A 215 -8.27 -17.67 -6.06
C TYR A 215 -9.62 -16.95 -6.18
N LYS A 216 -10.69 -17.62 -5.78
CA LYS A 216 -12.05 -17.05 -5.79
C LYS A 216 -12.21 -15.90 -4.78
N ASP A 217 -11.45 -15.95 -3.70
CA ASP A 217 -11.55 -15.02 -2.57
C ASP A 217 -10.41 -13.96 -2.58
N ILE A 218 -9.77 -13.77 -3.74
CA ILE A 218 -8.82 -12.66 -3.87
C ILE A 218 -9.54 -11.33 -3.63
N GLU A 219 -8.87 -10.44 -2.88
CA GLU A 219 -9.46 -9.14 -2.55
C GLU A 219 -10.06 -8.46 -3.78
N THR A 220 -11.34 -8.20 -3.71
CA THR A 220 -12.09 -7.44 -4.70
C THR A 220 -12.87 -6.34 -3.98
N ILE A 221 -12.67 -5.10 -4.42
CA ILE A 221 -13.30 -3.91 -3.84
C ILE A 221 -14.27 -3.31 -4.85
N ASP A 222 -15.52 -3.11 -4.44
CA ASP A 222 -16.42 -2.22 -5.18
C ASP A 222 -15.92 -0.78 -5.01
N VAL A 223 -15.12 -0.37 -5.99
CA VAL A 223 -14.48 0.95 -5.98
C VAL A 223 -15.49 2.09 -6.12
N ASN A 224 -16.59 1.87 -6.86
CA ASN A 224 -17.62 2.89 -7.02
C ASN A 224 -18.33 3.16 -5.69
N ALA A 225 -18.83 2.10 -5.05
CA ALA A 225 -19.45 2.23 -3.72
C ALA A 225 -18.48 2.79 -2.68
N SER A 226 -17.19 2.42 -2.75
CA SER A 226 -16.17 2.94 -1.84
C SER A 226 -15.88 4.42 -2.06
N PHE A 227 -15.87 4.88 -3.32
CA PHE A 227 -15.72 6.30 -3.64
C PHE A 227 -16.94 7.12 -3.18
N ASP A 228 -18.15 6.60 -3.37
CA ASP A 228 -19.37 7.26 -2.86
C ASP A 228 -19.34 7.38 -1.33
N GLN A 229 -18.82 6.38 -0.62
CA GLN A 229 -18.67 6.41 0.83
C GLN A 229 -17.69 7.49 1.29
N ILE A 230 -16.52 7.63 0.68
CA ILE A 230 -15.55 8.65 1.08
C ILE A 230 -16.02 10.06 0.69
N GLU A 231 -16.68 10.26 -0.46
CA GLU A 231 -17.26 11.55 -0.85
C GLU A 231 -18.32 11.99 0.16
N LYS A 232 -19.22 11.08 0.54
CA LYS A 232 -20.24 11.36 1.57
C LYS A 232 -19.60 11.65 2.93
N ALA A 233 -18.61 10.86 3.34
CA ALA A 233 -17.92 11.04 4.61
C ALA A 233 -17.15 12.36 4.65
N ALA A 234 -16.43 12.73 3.59
CA ALA A 234 -15.68 13.97 3.50
C ALA A 234 -16.58 15.22 3.57
N THR A 235 -17.82 15.12 3.07
CA THR A 235 -18.81 16.20 3.18
C THR A 235 -19.38 16.31 4.59
N ALA A 236 -19.72 15.17 5.21
CA ALA A 236 -20.33 15.14 6.55
C ALA A 236 -19.32 15.39 7.67
N GLN A 237 -18.11 14.89 7.53
CA GLN A 237 -17.03 14.96 8.51
C GLN A 237 -15.69 15.18 7.78
N PRO A 238 -15.36 16.42 7.40
CA PRO A 238 -14.09 16.74 6.78
C PRO A 238 -12.90 16.30 7.63
N LEU A 239 -11.80 15.97 6.97
CA LEU A 239 -10.55 15.60 7.67
C LEU A 239 -10.14 16.75 8.60
N ARG A 240 -9.93 16.43 9.87
CA ARG A 240 -9.45 17.41 10.86
C ARG A 240 -8.07 17.96 10.44
N PRO A 241 -7.69 19.19 10.88
CA PRO A 241 -6.36 19.74 10.62
C PRO A 241 -5.27 18.93 11.32
N ILE A 242 -4.81 17.85 10.68
CA ILE A 242 -3.72 16.98 11.13
C ILE A 242 -2.47 17.19 10.28
N PRO A 243 -1.26 16.86 10.76
CA PRO A 243 -0.08 16.75 9.91
C PRO A 243 -0.33 15.76 8.78
N LEU A 244 -0.16 16.23 7.55
CA LEU A 244 -0.41 15.45 6.33
C LEU A 244 0.77 15.56 5.37
N PHE A 245 1.24 14.41 4.89
CA PHE A 245 2.14 14.30 3.76
C PHE A 245 1.45 13.57 2.61
N VAL A 246 1.64 14.05 1.41
CA VAL A 246 1.24 13.37 0.16
C VAL A 246 2.51 13.14 -0.64
N LEU A 247 2.85 11.89 -0.85
CA LEU A 247 3.97 11.45 -1.67
C LEU A 247 3.41 10.93 -2.98
N THR A 248 3.77 11.55 -4.09
CA THR A 248 3.28 11.20 -5.43
C THR A 248 4.41 10.59 -6.25
N ALA A 249 4.14 9.50 -6.94
CA ALA A 249 5.06 8.89 -7.87
C ALA A 249 5.46 9.87 -8.99
N GLY A 250 6.77 9.99 -9.24
CA GLY A 250 7.30 10.85 -10.33
C GLY A 250 7.42 10.11 -11.66
N GLN A 251 7.37 8.78 -11.65
CA GLN A 251 7.39 7.96 -12.85
C GLN A 251 5.97 7.53 -13.22
N PRO A 252 5.62 7.47 -14.50
CA PRO A 252 4.30 7.06 -14.95
C PRO A 252 4.01 5.60 -14.56
N PHE A 253 2.73 5.27 -14.46
CA PHE A 253 2.31 3.89 -14.29
C PHE A 253 2.67 3.04 -15.51
N ASP A 254 3.18 1.84 -15.27
CA ASP A 254 3.23 0.81 -16.29
C ASP A 254 1.86 0.16 -16.45
N LEU A 255 1.17 0.49 -17.54
CA LEU A 255 -0.13 -0.06 -17.88
C LEU A 255 -0.06 -1.24 -18.86
N SER A 256 1.15 -1.66 -19.22
CA SER A 256 1.36 -2.75 -20.18
C SER A 256 0.67 -4.08 -19.81
N PRO A 257 0.57 -4.45 -18.51
CA PRO A 257 -0.15 -5.67 -18.11
C PRO A 257 -1.67 -5.62 -18.33
N LEU A 258 -2.23 -4.44 -18.58
CA LEU A 258 -3.67 -4.24 -18.78
C LEU A 258 -4.11 -4.25 -20.25
N GLN A 259 -3.21 -4.55 -21.16
CA GLN A 259 -3.50 -4.56 -22.60
C GLN A 259 -4.59 -5.60 -22.99
N PRO A 260 -5.42 -5.34 -24.04
CA PRO A 260 -5.38 -4.13 -24.89
C PRO A 260 -6.11 -2.93 -24.26
N LEU A 261 -5.50 -1.76 -24.34
CA LEU A 261 -6.07 -0.47 -23.93
C LEU A 261 -6.17 0.48 -25.13
N PRO A 262 -7.14 1.42 -25.16
CA PRO A 262 -7.15 2.52 -26.13
C PRO A 262 -5.84 3.33 -26.07
N ALA A 263 -5.39 3.83 -27.20
CA ALA A 263 -4.11 4.54 -27.30
C ALA A 263 -4.01 5.80 -26.42
N ASP A 264 -5.12 6.45 -26.16
CA ASP A 264 -5.22 7.65 -25.32
C ASP A 264 -5.40 7.35 -23.82
N PHE A 265 -5.72 6.09 -23.46
CA PHE A 265 -5.98 5.70 -22.06
C PHE A 265 -4.79 5.97 -21.13
N PRO A 266 -3.52 5.65 -21.47
CA PRO A 266 -2.39 5.91 -20.57
C PRO A 266 -2.23 7.40 -20.22
N ALA A 267 -2.39 8.28 -21.20
CA ALA A 267 -2.32 9.72 -20.96
C ALA A 267 -3.49 10.22 -20.08
N ALA A 268 -4.70 9.74 -20.36
CA ALA A 268 -5.90 10.05 -19.57
C ALA A 268 -5.75 9.54 -18.13
N PHE A 269 -5.19 8.34 -17.95
CA PHE A 269 -4.94 7.76 -16.64
C PHE A 269 -3.96 8.60 -15.82
N ASN A 270 -2.79 8.92 -16.39
CA ASN A 270 -1.78 9.72 -15.70
C ASN A 270 -2.34 11.09 -15.31
N LYS A 271 -3.08 11.76 -16.20
CA LYS A 271 -3.74 13.03 -15.90
C LYS A 271 -4.73 12.90 -14.75
N ALA A 272 -5.59 11.89 -14.77
CA ALA A 272 -6.58 11.65 -13.72
C ALA A 272 -5.90 11.34 -12.37
N TRP A 273 -4.82 10.55 -12.40
CA TRP A 273 -4.05 10.23 -11.21
C TRP A 273 -3.45 11.48 -10.57
N HIS A 274 -2.76 12.32 -11.34
CA HIS A 274 -2.21 13.59 -10.85
C HIS A 274 -3.29 14.52 -10.31
N THR A 275 -4.45 14.63 -10.99
CA THR A 275 -5.60 15.38 -10.46
C THR A 275 -6.03 14.87 -9.09
N GLY A 276 -6.02 13.55 -8.90
CA GLY A 276 -6.28 12.92 -7.61
C GLY A 276 -5.23 13.28 -6.54
N GLN A 277 -3.94 13.26 -6.89
CA GLN A 277 -2.85 13.61 -5.97
C GLN A 277 -2.92 15.09 -5.53
N ASP A 278 -3.16 15.99 -6.47
CA ASP A 278 -3.35 17.42 -6.18
C ASP A 278 -4.54 17.64 -5.23
N ALA A 279 -5.65 16.92 -5.43
CA ALA A 279 -6.79 16.98 -4.53
C ALA A 279 -6.42 16.47 -3.12
N LEU A 280 -5.65 15.40 -2.99
CA LEU A 280 -5.17 14.91 -1.69
C LEU A 280 -4.29 15.96 -0.98
N ALA A 281 -3.46 16.68 -1.71
CA ALA A 281 -2.61 17.73 -1.15
C ALA A 281 -3.39 18.92 -0.57
N THR A 282 -4.67 19.07 -0.90
CA THR A 282 -5.54 20.13 -0.37
C THR A 282 -6.36 19.72 0.86
N LEU A 283 -6.29 18.46 1.29
CA LEU A 283 -7.09 17.93 2.41
C LEU A 283 -6.79 18.56 3.77
N ALA A 284 -5.59 19.14 3.95
CA ALA A 284 -5.22 19.84 5.16
C ALA A 284 -4.46 21.14 4.81
N PRO A 285 -4.64 22.24 5.58
CA PRO A 285 -4.07 23.56 5.26
C PRO A 285 -2.54 23.59 5.13
N ASN A 286 -1.85 22.69 5.84
CA ASN A 286 -0.38 22.60 5.87
C ASN A 286 0.10 21.24 5.35
N ALA A 287 -0.64 20.63 4.42
CA ALA A 287 -0.20 19.41 3.77
C ALA A 287 1.12 19.64 3.02
N LYS A 288 2.05 18.69 3.15
CA LYS A 288 3.27 18.69 2.36
C LYS A 288 3.10 17.73 1.19
N HIS A 289 3.26 18.24 -0.03
CA HIS A 289 3.21 17.45 -1.26
C HIS A 289 4.63 17.28 -1.80
N ILE A 290 5.08 16.04 -1.98
CA ILE A 290 6.41 15.69 -2.45
C ILE A 290 6.30 14.73 -3.62
N ILE A 291 7.02 15.03 -4.70
CA ILE A 291 7.12 14.14 -5.86
C ILE A 291 8.32 13.22 -5.67
N ALA A 292 8.09 11.92 -5.63
CA ALA A 292 9.12 10.88 -5.58
C ALA A 292 9.68 10.64 -6.99
N THR A 293 10.66 11.44 -7.40
CA THR A 293 11.12 11.54 -8.79
C THR A 293 11.77 10.27 -9.33
N LYS A 294 12.19 9.37 -8.44
CA LYS A 294 12.86 8.10 -8.79
C LYS A 294 11.94 6.90 -8.68
N SER A 295 10.68 7.11 -8.25
CA SER A 295 9.72 6.04 -8.01
C SER A 295 8.53 6.07 -8.96
N GLY A 296 8.07 4.88 -9.34
CA GLY A 296 6.70 4.64 -9.77
C GLY A 296 5.78 4.46 -8.55
N HIS A 297 4.67 3.75 -8.77
CA HIS A 297 3.58 3.58 -7.80
C HIS A 297 4.00 3.05 -6.41
N TYR A 298 5.02 2.20 -6.33
CA TYR A 298 5.48 1.59 -5.08
C TYR A 298 6.61 2.38 -4.42
N ILE A 299 6.34 3.64 -4.01
CA ILE A 299 7.33 4.52 -3.38
C ILE A 299 7.92 3.87 -2.12
N GLN A 300 7.11 3.17 -1.31
CA GLN A 300 7.56 2.50 -0.08
C GLN A 300 8.58 1.38 -0.33
N VAL A 301 8.66 0.87 -1.57
CA VAL A 301 9.62 -0.16 -1.98
C VAL A 301 10.81 0.45 -2.71
N GLN A 302 10.57 1.44 -3.58
CA GLN A 302 11.58 2.02 -4.46
C GLN A 302 12.38 3.15 -3.80
N GLU A 303 11.72 4.00 -3.03
CA GLU A 303 12.32 5.07 -2.22
C GLU A 303 11.86 4.99 -0.75
N PRO A 304 12.12 3.87 -0.03
CA PRO A 304 11.61 3.66 1.33
C PRO A 304 12.03 4.75 2.29
N GLN A 305 13.22 5.34 2.13
CA GLN A 305 13.70 6.41 3.00
C GLN A 305 12.81 7.65 2.95
N LEU A 306 12.27 7.99 1.77
CA LEU A 306 11.34 9.11 1.63
C LEU A 306 10.07 8.89 2.46
N VAL A 307 9.54 7.68 2.44
CA VAL A 307 8.35 7.30 3.23
C VAL A 307 8.66 7.30 4.72
N ILE A 308 9.82 6.75 5.13
CA ILE A 308 10.28 6.72 6.52
C ILE A 308 10.42 8.15 7.07
N ASP A 309 11.05 9.05 6.31
CA ASP A 309 11.25 10.44 6.70
C ASP A 309 9.93 11.22 6.81
N ALA A 310 8.98 10.98 5.90
CA ALA A 310 7.65 11.56 5.97
C ALA A 310 6.89 11.08 7.22
N ILE A 311 6.91 9.78 7.51
CA ILE A 311 6.29 9.22 8.72
C ILE A 311 6.94 9.82 9.97
N LYS A 312 8.27 9.89 10.01
CA LYS A 312 9.00 10.48 11.15
C LYS A 312 8.59 11.93 11.40
N GLN A 313 8.53 12.75 10.33
CA GLN A 313 8.11 14.15 10.46
C GLN A 313 6.67 14.30 10.96
N VAL A 314 5.75 13.44 10.52
CA VAL A 314 4.35 13.42 11.02
C VAL A 314 4.33 13.04 12.51
N VAL A 315 5.04 11.98 12.91
CA VAL A 315 5.13 11.54 14.31
C VAL A 315 5.70 12.64 15.21
N GLU A 316 6.77 13.31 14.78
CA GLU A 316 7.37 14.42 15.51
C GLU A 316 6.43 15.64 15.63
N ALA A 317 5.71 15.97 14.53
CA ALA A 317 4.73 17.05 14.55
C ALA A 317 3.57 16.77 15.52
N VAL A 318 3.12 15.52 15.59
CA VAL A 318 2.10 15.08 16.57
C VAL A 318 2.62 15.21 18.01
N ARG A 319 3.81 14.71 18.30
CA ARG A 319 4.44 14.81 19.63
C ARG A 319 4.61 16.26 20.09
N ASN A 320 5.04 17.13 19.20
CA ASN A 320 5.24 18.56 19.48
C ASN A 320 3.90 19.27 19.75
N ARG A 321 2.80 18.86 19.10
CA ARG A 321 1.45 19.40 19.40
C ARG A 321 0.98 18.96 20.78
N SER A 322 1.12 17.70 21.11
CA SER A 322 0.73 17.16 22.43
C SER A 322 1.51 17.80 23.58
N ALA A 323 2.80 18.11 23.37
CA ALA A 323 3.62 18.77 24.39
C ALA A 323 3.22 20.25 24.64
N ARG A 324 2.56 20.89 23.67
CA ARG A 324 2.10 22.30 23.77
C ARG A 324 0.70 22.46 24.35
N THR A 325 -0.06 21.39 24.42
CA THR A 325 -1.40 21.38 25.04
C THR A 325 -1.25 20.72 26.40
N PRO A 326 -1.19 21.49 27.52
CA PRO A 326 -1.18 20.89 28.86
C PRO A 326 -2.42 20.03 29.02
N ALA A 327 -2.27 18.91 29.72
CA ALA A 327 -3.42 18.13 30.15
C ALA A 327 -4.38 19.02 30.97
N PRO A 328 -5.71 18.92 30.77
CA PRO A 328 -6.69 19.70 31.54
C PRO A 328 -6.64 19.40 33.04
#